data_299fedf3bdd5aa6bce7917ca45dec660
#
_entry.id   299fedf3bdd5aa6bce7917ca45dec660
#
_cell.length_a   1.000
_cell.length_b   1.000
_cell.length_c   1.000
_cell.angle_alpha   90.00
_cell.angle_beta   90.00
_cell.angle_gamma   90.00
#
_symmetry.space_group_name_H-M   'P 1'
#
loop_
_entity.id
_entity.type
_entity.pdbx_description
1 polymer ?
#
loop_
_entity_poly.entity_id
_entity_poly.type
_entity_poly.pdbx_seq_one_letter_code
_entity_poly.pdbx_strand_id
1 'polypeptide(L)'
;EFAIIFEVDSKDNAISIMENLRKKVEDLKIIACNSTICNYLTISIGLGYIKKASPDANSDQIYDEVDKLLYESKDNGRNQITTRDIIV
;
A
#
# COMPACT_ATOMS: atom_id res chain seq x y z
N GLU A 1 6.09 7.59 5.86
CA GLU A 1 4.85 7.15 5.19
C GLU A 1 4.45 8.08 4.07
N PHE A 2 3.92 7.51 2.99
CA PHE A 2 3.40 8.27 1.87
C PHE A 2 1.99 7.82 1.55
N ALA A 3 1.16 8.74 1.08
CA ALA A 3 -0.17 8.43 0.60
C ALA A 3 -0.25 8.83 -0.88
N ILE A 4 -0.85 7.97 -1.68
CA ILE A 4 -1.01 8.19 -3.12
C ILE A 4 -2.47 7.94 -3.49
N ILE A 5 -3.04 8.83 -4.28
CA ILE A 5 -4.38 8.66 -4.85
C ILE A 5 -4.23 8.68 -6.36
N PHE A 6 -4.76 7.67 -7.03
CA PHE A 6 -4.69 7.59 -8.49
C PHE A 6 -5.91 6.89 -9.07
N GLU A 7 -6.20 7.18 -10.32
CA GLU A 7 -7.30 6.56 -11.04
C GLU A 7 -6.80 5.35 -11.81
N VAL A 8 -7.59 4.29 -11.82
CA VAL A 8 -7.28 3.04 -12.53
C VAL A 8 -8.52 2.50 -13.20
N ASP A 9 -8.32 1.63 -14.18
CA ASP A 9 -9.42 0.99 -14.91
C ASP A 9 -10.05 -0.15 -14.13
N SER A 10 -9.29 -0.80 -13.26
CA SER A 10 -9.74 -1.95 -12.50
C SER A 10 -8.93 -2.15 -11.23
N LYS A 11 -9.47 -2.93 -10.31
CA LYS A 11 -8.77 -3.33 -9.10
C LYS A 11 -7.49 -4.11 -9.42
N ASP A 12 -7.57 -5.05 -10.37
CA ASP A 12 -6.41 -5.85 -10.76
C ASP A 12 -5.30 -4.98 -11.32
N ASN A 13 -5.64 -3.94 -12.08
CA ASN A 13 -4.67 -2.99 -12.59
C ASN A 13 -4.00 -2.21 -11.46
N ALA A 14 -4.78 -1.78 -10.47
CA ALA A 14 -4.24 -1.10 -9.30
C ALA A 14 -3.25 -1.98 -8.54
N ILE A 15 -3.61 -3.25 -8.33
CA ILE A 15 -2.74 -4.22 -7.65
C ILE A 15 -1.44 -4.41 -8.44
N SER A 16 -1.54 -4.56 -9.77
CA SER A 16 -0.36 -4.74 -10.63
C SER A 16 0.59 -3.54 -10.56
N ILE A 17 0.05 -2.34 -10.59
CA ILE A 17 0.85 -1.12 -10.51
C ILE A 17 1.60 -1.07 -9.17
N MET A 18 0.93 -1.35 -8.09
CA MET A 18 1.54 -1.27 -6.77
C MET A 18 2.50 -2.43 -6.51
N GLU A 19 2.22 -3.62 -7.04
CA GLU A 19 3.15 -4.75 -6.95
C GLU A 19 4.43 -4.48 -7.75
N ASN A 20 4.33 -3.86 -8.92
CA ASN A 20 5.48 -3.45 -9.69
C ASN A 20 6.33 -2.43 -8.93
N LEU A 21 5.69 -1.50 -8.24
CA LEU A 21 6.39 -0.52 -7.41
C LEU A 21 7.14 -1.21 -6.27
N ARG A 22 6.46 -2.11 -5.57
CA ARG A 22 7.08 -2.87 -4.48
C ARG A 22 8.31 -3.65 -4.95
N LYS A 23 8.18 -4.36 -6.07
CA LYS A 23 9.29 -5.12 -6.64
C LYS A 23 10.44 -4.25 -7.09
N LYS A 24 10.16 -3.10 -7.67
CA LYS A 24 11.20 -2.17 -8.09
C LYS A 24 12.03 -1.69 -6.91
N VAL A 25 11.38 -1.38 -5.79
CA VAL A 25 12.10 -0.96 -4.58
C VAL A 25 12.95 -2.11 -4.06
N GLU A 26 12.40 -3.31 -3.99
CA GLU A 26 13.13 -4.50 -3.54
C GLU A 26 14.34 -4.79 -4.43
N ASP A 27 14.17 -4.67 -5.74
CA ASP A 27 15.21 -4.97 -6.72
C ASP A 27 16.35 -3.93 -6.74
N LEU A 28 16.13 -2.75 -6.20
CA LEU A 28 17.19 -1.75 -6.03
C LEU A 28 18.25 -2.20 -5.03
N LYS A 29 17.92 -3.15 -4.16
CA LYS A 29 18.82 -3.73 -3.15
C LYS A 29 19.53 -2.67 -2.32
N ILE A 30 18.77 -1.63 -1.94
CA ILE A 30 19.26 -0.58 -1.08
C ILE A 30 19.44 -1.14 0.32
N ILE A 31 20.63 -1.02 0.86
CA ILE A 31 20.94 -1.51 2.20
C ILE A 31 20.41 -0.52 3.23
N ALA A 32 19.56 -1.02 4.13
CA ALA A 32 19.07 -0.28 5.27
C ALA A 32 19.58 -0.94 6.54
N CYS A 33 20.32 -0.19 7.34
CA CYS A 33 20.89 -0.71 8.58
C CYS A 33 20.25 -0.06 9.78
N ASN A 34 19.94 -0.89 10.79
CA ASN A 34 19.52 -0.42 12.11
C ASN A 34 20.47 -1.05 13.14
N SER A 35 21.37 -0.22 13.71
CA SER A 35 22.43 -0.70 14.62
C SER A 35 23.32 -1.72 13.94
N THR A 36 23.23 -3.00 14.35
CA THR A 36 24.07 -4.08 13.82
C THR A 36 23.40 -4.91 12.75
N ILE A 37 22.09 -4.69 12.50
CA ILE A 37 21.32 -5.48 11.54
C ILE A 37 21.15 -4.68 10.26
N CYS A 38 21.57 -5.26 9.14
CA CYS A 38 21.42 -4.67 7.82
C CYS A 38 20.54 -5.57 6.96
N ASN A 39 19.53 -4.97 6.35
CA ASN A 39 18.61 -5.62 5.44
C ASN A 39 18.45 -4.76 4.18
N TYR A 40 17.91 -5.34 3.13
CA TYR A 40 17.51 -4.56 1.98
C TYR A 40 16.26 -3.76 2.29
N LEU A 41 16.19 -2.54 1.75
CA LEU A 41 15.01 -1.69 1.87
C LEU A 41 13.86 -2.31 1.08
N THR A 42 12.73 -2.41 1.72
CA THR A 42 11.48 -2.84 1.09
C THR A 42 10.37 -1.89 1.51
N ILE A 43 9.23 -1.97 0.82
CA ILE A 43 8.05 -1.19 1.20
C ILE A 43 6.87 -2.11 1.49
N SER A 44 6.08 -1.72 2.47
CA SER A 44 4.80 -2.34 2.79
C SER A 44 3.70 -1.42 2.30
N ILE A 45 2.64 -1.98 1.72
CA ILE A 45 1.61 -1.20 1.06
C ILE A 45 0.23 -1.63 1.55
N GLY A 46 -0.61 -0.64 1.88
CA GLY A 46 -2.03 -0.82 2.04
C GLY A 46 -2.73 -0.19 0.85
N LEU A 47 -3.52 -0.96 0.13
CA LEU A 47 -4.21 -0.52 -1.08
C LEU A 47 -5.72 -0.64 -0.92
N GLY A 48 -6.40 0.50 -0.83
CA GLY A 48 -7.86 0.54 -0.82
C GLY A 48 -8.38 0.81 -2.22
N TYR A 49 -9.24 -0.05 -2.73
CA TYR A 49 -9.88 0.15 -4.02
C TYR A 49 -11.30 0.68 -3.82
N ILE A 50 -11.59 1.83 -4.43
CA ILE A 50 -12.90 2.45 -4.38
C ILE A 50 -13.49 2.41 -5.78
N LYS A 51 -14.51 1.58 -5.98
CA LYS A 51 -15.16 1.46 -7.27
C LYS A 51 -16.01 2.68 -7.58
N LYS A 52 -16.72 3.17 -6.58
CA LYS A 52 -17.59 4.35 -6.71
C LYS A 52 -17.72 5.01 -5.36
N ALA A 53 -17.32 6.27 -5.28
CA ALA A 53 -17.48 7.05 -4.06
C ALA A 53 -18.83 7.75 -4.04
N SER A 54 -19.47 7.76 -2.89
CA SER A 54 -20.65 8.57 -2.64
C SER A 54 -20.28 10.05 -2.58
N PRO A 55 -21.17 10.97 -2.97
CA PRO A 55 -20.91 12.41 -2.78
C PRO A 55 -20.61 12.79 -1.32
N ASP A 56 -21.10 12.00 -0.38
CA ASP A 56 -20.90 12.20 1.05
C ASP A 56 -19.69 11.42 1.60
N ALA A 57 -18.85 10.86 0.72
CA ALA A 57 -17.69 10.11 1.14
C ALA A 57 -16.77 10.93 2.03
N ASN A 58 -16.36 10.35 3.16
CA ASN A 58 -15.52 11.01 4.14
C ASN A 58 -14.07 10.60 3.92
N SER A 59 -13.22 11.57 3.62
CA SER A 59 -11.80 11.32 3.35
C SER A 59 -11.08 10.73 4.57
N ASP A 60 -11.45 11.15 5.77
CA ASP A 60 -10.83 10.61 6.99
C ASP A 60 -11.14 9.14 7.16
N GLN A 61 -12.37 8.72 6.85
CA GLN A 61 -12.77 7.32 6.92
C GLN A 61 -11.99 6.48 5.89
N ILE A 62 -11.84 7.00 4.68
CA ILE A 62 -11.05 6.35 3.63
C ILE A 62 -9.60 6.18 4.09
N TYR A 63 -9.02 7.25 4.62
CA TYR A 63 -7.66 7.24 5.11
C TYR A 63 -7.45 6.22 6.23
N ASP A 64 -8.39 6.16 7.18
CA ASP A 64 -8.34 5.19 8.28
C ASP A 64 -8.37 3.75 7.78
N GLU A 65 -9.20 3.46 6.79
CA GLU A 65 -9.29 2.12 6.22
C GLU A 65 -7.99 1.73 5.50
N VAL A 66 -7.41 2.64 4.75
CA VAL A 66 -6.13 2.40 4.05
C VAL A 66 -5.00 2.22 5.06
N ASP A 67 -5.00 3.00 6.13
CA ASP A 67 -4.00 2.91 7.19
C ASP A 67 -4.03 1.54 7.87
N LYS A 68 -5.23 1.00 8.10
CA LYS A 68 -5.38 -0.37 8.64
C LYS A 68 -4.79 -1.41 7.71
N LEU A 69 -4.99 -1.26 6.40
CA LEU A 69 -4.41 -2.18 5.41
C LEU A 69 -2.88 -2.13 5.44
N LEU A 70 -2.32 -0.94 5.55
CA LEU A 70 -0.88 -0.77 5.68
C LEU A 70 -0.36 -1.46 6.95
N TYR A 71 -1.06 -1.27 8.06
CA TYR A 71 -0.71 -1.93 9.31
C TYR A 71 -0.71 -3.46 9.16
N GLU A 72 -1.71 -4.01 8.48
CA GLU A 72 -1.77 -5.45 8.24
C GLU A 72 -0.56 -5.94 7.43
N SER A 73 -0.14 -5.20 6.40
CA SER A 73 1.06 -5.55 5.64
C SER A 73 2.31 -5.57 6.51
N LYS A 74 2.45 -4.59 7.39
CA LYS A 74 3.57 -4.52 8.33
C LYS A 74 3.53 -5.65 9.35
N ASP A 75 2.35 -5.96 9.86
CA ASP A 75 2.15 -7.00 10.87
C ASP A 75 2.37 -8.40 10.29
N ASN A 76 2.06 -8.61 9.02
CA ASN A 76 2.18 -9.91 8.35
C ASN A 76 3.57 -10.16 7.73
N GLY A 77 4.55 -9.37 8.09
CA GLY A 77 5.94 -9.62 7.66
C GLY A 77 6.54 -8.56 6.77
N ARG A 78 5.84 -7.47 6.50
CA ARG A 78 6.30 -6.38 5.64
C ARG A 78 6.52 -6.83 4.20
N ASN A 79 7.00 -5.95 3.34
CA ASN A 79 7.32 -6.24 1.94
C ASN A 79 6.18 -6.95 1.20
N GLN A 80 4.99 -6.39 1.30
CA GLN A 80 3.78 -6.99 0.71
C GLN A 80 2.68 -5.95 0.58
N ILE A 81 1.65 -6.31 -0.16
CA ILE A 81 0.44 -5.50 -0.34
C ILE A 81 -0.71 -6.17 0.38
N THR A 82 -1.45 -5.40 1.15
CA THR A 82 -2.77 -5.80 1.66
C THR A 82 -3.80 -4.91 0.98
N THR A 83 -4.80 -5.51 0.36
CA THR A 83 -5.81 -4.75 -0.40
C THR A 83 -7.21 -5.18 -0.02
N ARG A 84 -8.13 -4.22 -0.08
CA ARG A 84 -9.57 -4.43 0.11
C ARG A 84 -10.36 -3.44 -0.72
N ASP A 85 -11.60 -3.82 -1.03
CA ASP A 85 -12.58 -2.88 -1.53
C ASP A 85 -13.05 -2.01 -0.37
N ILE A 86 -13.06 -0.70 -0.58
CA ILE A 86 -13.57 0.26 0.39
C ILE A 86 -14.90 0.77 -0.12
N ILE A 87 -15.92 0.63 0.71
CA ILE A 87 -17.27 1.12 0.42
C ILE A 87 -17.48 2.42 1.19
N VAL A 88 -17.69 3.49 0.45
CA VAL A 88 -17.87 4.83 1.01
C VAL A 88 -19.04 5.57 0.38
#